data_e52bc4350eea24879e08a6ec5057a3f3
#
_entry.id   e52bc4350eea24879e08a6ec5057a3f3
#
_cell.length_a   1.000
_cell.length_b   1.000
_cell.length_c   1.000
_cell.angle_alpha   90.00
_cell.angle_beta   90.00
_cell.angle_gamma   90.00
#
_symmetry.space_group_name_H-M   'P 1'
#
loop_
_entity.id
_entity.type
_entity.pdbx_description
1 polymer ?
#
loop_
_entity_poly.entity_id
_entity_poly.type
_entity_poly.pdbx_seq_one_letter_code
_entity_poly.pdbx_strand_id
1 'polypeptide(L)'
;MACVALAGAACLVTAVAAGSRARVEQTRPPTAAERAAAASAAVAGRWRTWRAGRIFPATLGYVTDLRTQEKAQRVGISPADGCAAALAGALAAVAERDGCRAGLRATYIDGLQGVVYTAGVFAFGTPGRAAAFAGAVTGSALPDGLRAFGPAATAAARFDDAARQSAVAESSGPYVVLTVAGYADGRPASATGEHRPSVFAPASQLAGELLAPLSRPVTVDCASREWEC
;
A
#
# COMPACT_ATOMS: atom_id res chain seq x y z
N MET A 1 -51.52 -18.94 38.10
CA MET A 1 -51.17 -19.66 36.85
C MET A 1 -51.37 -18.85 35.57
N ALA A 2 -52.38 -17.96 35.47
CA ALA A 2 -52.59 -17.15 34.23
C ALA A 2 -51.44 -16.20 33.87
N CYS A 3 -50.73 -15.58 34.81
CA CYS A 3 -49.64 -14.65 34.53
C CYS A 3 -48.40 -15.33 33.92
N VAL A 4 -48.10 -16.59 34.28
CA VAL A 4 -46.99 -17.36 33.75
C VAL A 4 -47.25 -17.79 32.31
N ALA A 5 -48.48 -18.13 31.96
CA ALA A 5 -48.89 -18.50 30.64
C ALA A 5 -48.81 -17.29 29.65
N LEU A 6 -49.20 -16.10 30.12
CA LEU A 6 -49.14 -14.86 29.35
C LEU A 6 -47.69 -14.43 29.09
N ALA A 7 -46.82 -14.54 30.08
CA ALA A 7 -45.38 -14.24 29.92
C ALA A 7 -44.70 -15.22 28.93
N GLY A 8 -45.03 -16.51 28.99
CA GLY A 8 -44.51 -17.52 28.06
C GLY A 8 -44.97 -17.28 26.60
N ALA A 9 -46.22 -16.92 26.41
CA ALA A 9 -46.77 -16.59 25.07
C ALA A 9 -46.11 -15.33 24.49
N ALA A 10 -45.89 -14.29 25.29
CA ALA A 10 -45.20 -13.08 24.86
C ALA A 10 -43.75 -13.36 24.44
N CYS A 11 -43.00 -14.19 25.20
CA CYS A 11 -41.64 -14.60 24.86
C CYS A 11 -41.58 -15.41 23.55
N LEU A 12 -42.52 -16.29 23.30
CA LEU A 12 -42.59 -17.07 22.06
C LEU A 12 -42.91 -16.18 20.86
N VAL A 13 -43.83 -15.23 20.96
CA VAL A 13 -44.16 -14.29 19.87
C VAL A 13 -42.96 -13.40 19.53
N THR A 14 -42.25 -12.89 20.55
CA THR A 14 -41.04 -12.07 20.31
C THR A 14 -39.91 -12.88 19.70
N ALA A 15 -39.69 -14.14 20.11
CA ALA A 15 -38.68 -15.01 19.54
C ALA A 15 -38.98 -15.38 18.07
N VAL A 16 -40.23 -15.67 17.72
CA VAL A 16 -40.67 -15.93 16.36
C VAL A 16 -40.52 -14.70 15.49
N ALA A 17 -40.91 -13.52 15.99
CA ALA A 17 -40.78 -12.26 15.26
C ALA A 17 -39.29 -11.88 15.05
N ALA A 18 -38.43 -12.09 16.03
CA ALA A 18 -37.00 -11.88 15.89
C ALA A 18 -36.36 -12.87 14.89
N GLY A 19 -36.72 -14.14 14.96
CA GLY A 19 -36.25 -15.17 14.03
C GLY A 19 -36.70 -14.94 12.58
N SER A 20 -37.94 -14.46 12.37
CA SER A 20 -38.41 -14.14 11.02
C SER A 20 -37.70 -12.90 10.43
N ARG A 21 -37.44 -11.87 11.25
CA ARG A 21 -36.66 -10.69 10.83
C ARG A 21 -35.24 -11.07 10.50
N ALA A 22 -34.58 -11.90 11.31
CA ALA A 22 -33.24 -12.37 11.05
C ALA A 22 -33.16 -13.15 9.72
N ARG A 23 -34.14 -14.01 9.44
CA ARG A 23 -34.23 -14.75 8.15
C ARG A 23 -34.39 -13.81 6.96
N VAL A 24 -35.28 -12.82 7.05
CA VAL A 24 -35.51 -11.84 5.97
C VAL A 24 -34.22 -11.06 5.72
N GLU A 25 -33.51 -10.65 6.79
CA GLU A 25 -32.25 -9.92 6.65
C GLU A 25 -31.16 -10.79 6.01
N GLN A 26 -31.07 -12.07 6.39
CA GLN A 26 -30.07 -12.99 5.81
C GLN A 26 -30.35 -13.39 4.36
N THR A 27 -31.59 -13.28 3.91
CA THR A 27 -32.00 -13.70 2.54
C THR A 27 -32.23 -12.54 1.58
N ARG A 28 -32.24 -11.29 2.07
CA ARG A 28 -32.37 -10.14 1.18
C ARG A 28 -31.12 -9.95 0.31
N PRO A 29 -31.28 -9.47 -0.91
CA PRO A 29 -30.13 -9.11 -1.72
C PRO A 29 -29.35 -7.95 -1.08
N PRO A 30 -27.99 -7.95 -1.20
CA PRO A 30 -27.16 -6.88 -0.68
C PRO A 30 -27.52 -5.53 -1.30
N THR A 31 -27.58 -4.50 -0.48
CA THR A 31 -27.79 -3.12 -0.92
C THR A 31 -26.59 -2.59 -1.71
N ALA A 32 -26.78 -1.50 -2.43
CA ALA A 32 -25.68 -0.82 -3.13
C ALA A 32 -24.59 -0.33 -2.15
N ALA A 33 -24.99 0.11 -0.94
CA ALA A 33 -24.06 0.55 0.09
C ALA A 33 -23.20 -0.61 0.63
N GLU A 34 -23.78 -1.78 0.87
CA GLU A 34 -23.06 -2.98 1.33
C GLU A 34 -22.07 -3.47 0.27
N ARG A 35 -22.47 -3.50 -1.00
CA ARG A 35 -21.58 -3.84 -2.11
C ARG A 35 -20.42 -2.86 -2.23
N ALA A 36 -20.68 -1.56 -2.10
CA ALA A 36 -19.64 -0.53 -2.12
C ALA A 36 -18.68 -0.67 -0.93
N ALA A 37 -19.20 -0.97 0.27
CA ALA A 37 -18.38 -1.21 1.46
C ALA A 37 -17.50 -2.45 1.29
N ALA A 38 -18.05 -3.56 0.80
CA ALA A 38 -17.31 -4.79 0.51
C ALA A 38 -16.22 -4.55 -0.56
N ALA A 39 -16.53 -3.83 -1.63
CA ALA A 39 -15.57 -3.44 -2.66
C ALA A 39 -14.42 -2.61 -2.07
N SER A 40 -14.73 -1.63 -1.24
CA SER A 40 -13.74 -0.79 -0.56
C SER A 40 -12.87 -1.60 0.40
N ALA A 41 -13.48 -2.50 1.18
CA ALA A 41 -12.77 -3.41 2.09
C ALA A 41 -11.84 -4.36 1.33
N ALA A 42 -12.30 -4.90 0.20
CA ALA A 42 -11.49 -5.78 -0.65
C ALA A 42 -10.25 -5.05 -1.21
N VAL A 43 -10.42 -3.82 -1.70
CA VAL A 43 -9.28 -2.99 -2.14
C VAL A 43 -8.35 -2.72 -0.98
N ALA A 44 -8.84 -2.27 0.18
CA ALA A 44 -8.04 -1.96 1.35
C ALA A 44 -7.33 -3.19 1.96
N GLY A 45 -7.80 -4.39 1.65
CA GLY A 45 -7.24 -5.67 2.12
C GLY A 45 -6.17 -6.29 1.23
N ARG A 46 -5.89 -5.78 0.03
CA ARG A 46 -4.97 -6.39 -0.94
C ARG A 46 -3.58 -6.64 -0.38
N TRP A 47 -3.06 -5.77 0.46
CA TRP A 47 -1.76 -5.94 1.09
C TRP A 47 -1.64 -7.21 1.93
N ARG A 48 -2.76 -7.75 2.46
CA ARG A 48 -2.84 -9.01 3.23
C ARG A 48 -3.11 -10.22 2.36
N THR A 49 -3.93 -10.05 1.32
CA THR A 49 -4.44 -11.15 0.50
C THR A 49 -3.57 -11.44 -0.71
N TRP A 50 -2.81 -10.47 -1.19
CA TRP A 50 -1.92 -10.65 -2.31
C TRP A 50 -0.56 -11.18 -1.85
N ARG A 51 0.02 -12.06 -2.63
CA ARG A 51 1.41 -12.49 -2.43
C ARG A 51 2.35 -11.31 -2.68
N ALA A 52 3.47 -11.26 -1.97
CA ALA A 52 4.45 -10.19 -2.09
C ALA A 52 4.93 -9.96 -3.53
N GLY A 53 5.10 -11.02 -4.32
CA GLY A 53 5.45 -10.90 -5.75
C GLY A 53 4.35 -10.31 -6.65
N ARG A 54 3.10 -10.26 -6.19
CA ARG A 54 2.01 -9.55 -6.88
C ARG A 54 1.98 -8.07 -6.50
N ILE A 55 2.31 -7.75 -5.24
CA ILE A 55 2.44 -6.37 -4.77
C ILE A 55 3.67 -5.73 -5.42
N PHE A 56 4.78 -6.46 -5.46
CA PHE A 56 6.03 -6.07 -6.06
C PHE A 56 6.36 -7.02 -7.24
N PRO A 57 5.93 -6.72 -8.46
CA PRO A 57 6.24 -7.53 -9.64
C PRO A 57 7.75 -7.69 -9.86
N ALA A 58 8.18 -8.71 -10.58
CA ALA A 58 9.59 -8.95 -10.88
C ALA A 58 10.22 -7.82 -11.70
N THR A 59 9.42 -7.13 -12.50
CA THR A 59 9.86 -5.98 -13.30
C THR A 59 8.79 -4.89 -13.26
N LEU A 60 9.25 -3.64 -13.32
CA LEU A 60 8.40 -2.44 -13.47
C LEU A 60 8.86 -1.67 -14.72
N GLY A 61 7.91 -1.26 -15.55
CA GLY A 61 8.18 -0.45 -16.72
C GLY A 61 8.37 1.03 -16.38
N TYR A 62 9.21 1.70 -17.13
CA TYR A 62 9.33 3.15 -17.10
C TYR A 62 9.79 3.69 -18.45
N VAL A 63 9.62 5.00 -18.66
CA VAL A 63 10.08 5.70 -19.84
C VAL A 63 11.21 6.63 -19.44
N THR A 64 12.33 6.55 -20.13
CA THR A 64 13.49 7.42 -19.91
C THR A 64 13.24 8.84 -20.48
N ASP A 65 14.10 9.79 -20.16
CA ASP A 65 14.14 11.11 -20.77
C ASP A 65 14.33 11.07 -22.30
N LEU A 66 15.00 10.04 -22.82
CA LEU A 66 15.14 9.76 -24.24
C LEU A 66 13.91 9.09 -24.87
N ARG A 67 12.81 8.97 -24.13
CA ARG A 67 11.55 8.31 -24.54
C ARG A 67 11.69 6.83 -24.90
N THR A 68 12.72 6.16 -24.42
CA THR A 68 12.87 4.70 -24.51
C THR A 68 12.13 4.02 -23.39
N GLN A 69 11.46 2.92 -23.71
CA GLN A 69 10.83 2.04 -22.72
C GLN A 69 11.87 1.12 -22.11
N GLU A 70 12.02 1.19 -20.80
CA GLU A 70 12.96 0.41 -20.01
C GLU A 70 12.24 -0.35 -18.90
N LYS A 71 12.95 -1.27 -18.25
CA LYS A 71 12.42 -2.04 -17.13
C LYS A 71 13.40 -2.04 -15.97
N ALA A 72 12.92 -1.65 -14.80
CA ALA A 72 13.62 -1.90 -13.56
C ALA A 72 13.34 -3.33 -13.08
N GLN A 73 14.37 -4.03 -12.63
CA GLN A 73 14.28 -5.41 -12.14
C GLN A 73 14.28 -5.42 -10.62
N ARG A 74 13.37 -6.18 -10.03
CA ARG A 74 13.35 -6.37 -8.58
C ARG A 74 14.53 -7.24 -8.14
N VAL A 75 15.36 -6.70 -7.26
CA VAL A 75 16.52 -7.42 -6.69
C VAL A 75 16.25 -7.97 -5.29
N GLY A 76 15.18 -7.50 -4.62
CA GLY A 76 14.80 -8.06 -3.33
C GLY A 76 13.52 -7.47 -2.77
N ILE A 77 12.90 -8.21 -1.85
CA ILE A 77 11.78 -7.75 -1.01
C ILE A 77 12.31 -7.79 0.42
N SER A 78 12.11 -6.70 1.17
CA SER A 78 12.55 -6.61 2.56
C SER A 78 11.80 -7.64 3.42
N PRO A 79 12.50 -8.43 4.24
CA PRO A 79 11.85 -9.31 5.22
C PRO A 79 11.27 -8.53 6.40
N ALA A 80 11.75 -7.29 6.65
CA ALA A 80 11.20 -6.42 7.68
C ALA A 80 9.96 -5.73 7.12
N ASP A 81 8.80 -6.02 7.71
CA ASP A 81 7.53 -5.42 7.43
C ASP A 81 7.10 -4.44 8.55
N GLY A 82 6.05 -3.69 8.27
CA GLY A 82 5.50 -2.71 9.19
C GLY A 82 5.94 -1.28 8.90
N CYS A 83 5.07 -0.34 9.30
CA CYS A 83 5.23 1.07 8.99
C CYS A 83 6.49 1.67 9.62
N ALA A 84 6.72 1.40 10.91
CA ALA A 84 7.89 1.92 11.62
C ALA A 84 9.22 1.34 11.10
N ALA A 85 9.23 0.06 10.68
CA ALA A 85 10.42 -0.56 10.12
C ALA A 85 10.79 0.00 8.74
N ALA A 86 9.78 0.45 7.98
CA ALA A 86 9.96 0.96 6.63
C ALA A 86 10.28 2.46 6.59
N LEU A 87 9.99 3.22 7.64
CA LEU A 87 10.11 4.68 7.69
C LEU A 87 11.19 5.14 8.64
N ALA A 88 11.79 6.29 8.34
CA ALA A 88 12.79 6.95 9.17
C ALA A 88 12.23 8.24 9.81
N GLY A 89 12.85 8.64 10.91
CA GLY A 89 12.61 9.94 11.55
C GLY A 89 11.15 10.16 11.97
N ALA A 90 10.70 11.39 11.86
CA ALA A 90 9.35 11.81 12.27
C ALA A 90 8.25 11.15 11.43
N LEU A 91 8.55 10.69 10.21
CA LEU A 91 7.55 10.13 9.32
C LEU A 91 6.98 8.79 9.84
N ALA A 92 7.75 8.03 10.61
CA ALA A 92 7.26 6.82 11.28
C ALA A 92 6.12 7.14 12.27
N ALA A 93 6.28 8.19 13.08
CA ALA A 93 5.24 8.65 14.03
C ALA A 93 4.01 9.22 13.29
N VAL A 94 4.22 9.91 12.17
CA VAL A 94 3.12 10.40 11.32
C VAL A 94 2.31 9.23 10.76
N ALA A 95 2.97 8.20 10.25
CA ALA A 95 2.31 7.01 9.72
C ALA A 95 1.49 6.29 10.80
N GLU A 96 2.01 6.15 12.00
CA GLU A 96 1.31 5.55 13.14
C GLU A 96 0.08 6.37 13.53
N ARG A 97 0.22 7.68 13.70
CA ARG A 97 -0.88 8.62 13.98
C ARG A 97 -1.98 8.54 12.93
N ASP A 98 -1.63 8.45 11.66
CA ASP A 98 -2.57 8.39 10.54
C ASP A 98 -3.12 6.97 10.32
N GLY A 99 -2.75 6.02 11.19
CA GLY A 99 -3.30 4.66 11.23
C GLY A 99 -2.79 3.78 10.08
N CYS A 100 -1.50 3.86 9.80
CA CYS A 100 -0.82 2.94 8.90
C CYS A 100 -0.98 1.50 9.38
N ARG A 101 -1.41 0.59 8.51
CA ARG A 101 -1.70 -0.82 8.80
C ARG A 101 -0.60 -1.77 8.37
N ALA A 102 0.12 -1.39 7.32
CA ALA A 102 1.24 -2.15 6.78
C ALA A 102 2.21 -1.24 6.04
N GLY A 103 3.49 -1.55 6.13
CA GLY A 103 4.55 -0.97 5.33
C GLY A 103 5.43 -2.09 4.78
N LEU A 104 5.42 -2.28 3.46
CA LEU A 104 6.16 -3.30 2.75
C LEU A 104 7.17 -2.62 1.84
N ARG A 105 8.36 -3.21 1.65
CA ARG A 105 9.41 -2.63 0.82
C ARG A 105 9.99 -3.64 -0.17
N ALA A 106 10.32 -3.14 -1.37
CA ALA A 106 11.11 -3.89 -2.34
C ALA A 106 12.10 -2.96 -3.04
N THR A 107 13.20 -3.51 -3.49
CA THR A 107 14.24 -2.79 -4.22
C THR A 107 14.32 -3.26 -5.65
N TYR A 108 14.42 -2.29 -6.53
CA TYR A 108 14.55 -2.45 -7.97
C TYR A 108 15.85 -1.79 -8.43
N ILE A 109 16.40 -2.28 -9.53
CA ILE A 109 17.57 -1.70 -10.19
C ILE A 109 17.27 -1.51 -11.67
N ASP A 110 17.76 -0.45 -12.26
CA ASP A 110 17.62 -0.20 -13.70
C ASP A 110 18.39 -1.23 -14.55
N GLY A 111 18.13 -1.26 -15.85
CA GLY A 111 18.74 -2.23 -16.77
C GLY A 111 20.27 -2.09 -16.89
N LEU A 112 20.81 -0.92 -16.62
CA LEU A 112 22.25 -0.64 -16.64
C LEU A 112 22.93 -0.87 -15.27
N GLN A 113 22.15 -1.22 -14.25
CA GLN A 113 22.60 -1.41 -12.88
C GLN A 113 23.29 -0.17 -12.26
N GLY A 114 22.93 1.02 -12.74
CA GLY A 114 23.48 2.28 -12.27
C GLY A 114 22.62 3.00 -11.24
N VAL A 115 21.30 2.77 -11.29
CA VAL A 115 20.32 3.42 -10.41
C VAL A 115 19.47 2.40 -9.66
N VAL A 116 19.34 2.62 -8.37
CA VAL A 116 18.56 1.77 -7.46
C VAL A 116 17.33 2.54 -6.98
N TYR A 117 16.21 1.85 -6.88
CA TYR A 117 14.94 2.35 -6.39
C TYR A 117 14.45 1.45 -5.26
N THR A 118 14.30 1.97 -4.04
CA THR A 118 13.52 1.27 -3.00
C THR A 118 12.11 1.83 -3.04
N ALA A 119 11.13 0.97 -3.30
CA ALA A 119 9.71 1.30 -3.24
C ALA A 119 9.09 0.73 -1.96
N GLY A 120 8.35 1.57 -1.24
CA GLY A 120 7.57 1.20 -0.06
C GLY A 120 6.08 1.35 -0.33
N VAL A 121 5.31 0.30 -0.07
CA VAL A 121 3.85 0.30 -0.15
C VAL A 121 3.28 0.40 1.26
N PHE A 122 2.52 1.45 1.52
CA PHE A 122 1.87 1.71 2.80
C PHE A 122 0.36 1.60 2.66
N ALA A 123 -0.27 0.82 3.53
CA ALA A 123 -1.71 0.61 3.54
C ALA A 123 -2.36 1.33 4.73
N PHE A 124 -3.46 2.03 4.46
CA PHE A 124 -4.25 2.75 5.46
C PHE A 124 -5.68 2.23 5.51
N GLY A 125 -6.41 2.59 6.56
CA GLY A 125 -7.80 2.17 6.73
C GLY A 125 -8.78 2.84 5.78
N THR A 126 -8.47 4.06 5.34
CA THR A 126 -9.31 4.87 4.47
C THR A 126 -8.47 5.69 3.49
N PRO A 127 -9.04 6.07 2.33
CA PRO A 127 -8.36 6.97 1.39
C PRO A 127 -7.97 8.32 2.01
N GLY A 128 -8.80 8.87 2.90
CA GLY A 128 -8.50 10.15 3.57
C GLY A 128 -7.26 10.09 4.45
N ARG A 129 -7.04 8.97 5.16
CA ARG A 129 -5.81 8.77 5.97
C ARG A 129 -4.58 8.59 5.08
N ALA A 130 -4.70 7.86 3.99
CA ALA A 130 -3.63 7.74 3.01
C ALA A 130 -3.23 9.10 2.42
N ALA A 131 -4.21 9.92 2.05
CA ALA A 131 -3.98 11.26 1.52
C ALA A 131 -3.34 12.20 2.56
N ALA A 132 -3.76 12.14 3.83
CA ALA A 132 -3.15 12.91 4.92
C ALA A 132 -1.68 12.55 5.11
N PHE A 133 -1.36 11.25 5.14
CA PHE A 133 0.03 10.78 5.22
C PHE A 133 0.85 11.23 4.00
N ALA A 134 0.34 11.06 2.78
CA ALA A 134 1.03 11.51 1.56
C ALA A 134 1.31 13.02 1.57
N GLY A 135 0.37 13.83 2.06
CA GLY A 135 0.56 15.27 2.23
C GLY A 135 1.67 15.63 3.23
N ALA A 136 1.83 14.85 4.29
CA ALA A 136 2.91 15.05 5.26
C ALA A 136 4.29 14.71 4.66
N VAL A 137 4.35 13.72 3.74
CA VAL A 137 5.61 13.34 3.07
C VAL A 137 6.11 14.43 2.14
N THR A 138 5.22 15.06 1.36
CA THR A 138 5.60 16.09 0.39
C THR A 138 6.19 17.34 1.03
N GLY A 139 5.92 17.57 2.33
CA GLY A 139 6.50 18.66 3.12
C GLY A 139 7.82 18.29 3.82
N SER A 140 8.27 17.05 3.74
CA SER A 140 9.46 16.57 4.44
C SER A 140 10.68 16.63 3.53
N ALA A 141 11.74 17.27 4.01
CA ALA A 141 13.04 17.17 3.36
C ALA A 141 13.63 15.75 3.57
N LEU A 142 14.38 15.23 2.59
CA LEU A 142 15.34 14.17 2.87
C LEU A 142 16.21 14.63 4.06
N PRO A 143 16.36 13.91 5.19
CA PRO A 143 16.53 12.47 5.32
C PRO A 143 15.33 11.71 5.91
N ASP A 144 14.26 12.38 6.32
CA ASP A 144 13.10 11.71 6.89
C ASP A 144 12.23 11.14 5.76
N GLY A 145 12.01 9.84 5.75
CA GLY A 145 11.24 9.22 4.67
C GLY A 145 11.32 7.71 4.65
N LEU A 146 11.11 7.15 3.47
CA LEU A 146 11.29 5.72 3.25
C LEU A 146 12.75 5.32 3.49
N ARG A 147 12.97 4.31 4.34
CA ARG A 147 14.30 3.71 4.51
C ARG A 147 14.72 2.98 3.25
N ALA A 148 15.90 3.27 2.76
CA ALA A 148 16.52 2.49 1.69
C ALA A 148 16.69 1.03 2.12
N PHE A 149 16.65 0.13 1.13
CA PHE A 149 16.88 -1.29 1.34
C PHE A 149 17.80 -1.83 0.26
N GLY A 150 19.06 -2.07 0.60
CA GLY A 150 20.06 -2.68 -0.27
C GLY A 150 20.17 -4.19 0.02
N PRO A 151 19.50 -5.07 -0.77
CA PRO A 151 19.57 -6.51 -0.53
C PRO A 151 21.02 -7.02 -0.65
N ALA A 152 21.48 -7.77 0.34
CA ALA A 152 22.83 -8.34 0.33
C ALA A 152 23.06 -9.22 -0.92
N ALA A 153 24.30 -9.28 -1.38
CA ALA A 153 24.74 -10.04 -2.55
C ALA A 153 24.05 -9.64 -3.88
N THR A 154 23.56 -8.41 -3.98
CA THR A 154 23.04 -7.82 -5.21
C THR A 154 23.81 -6.57 -5.61
N ALA A 155 23.63 -6.09 -6.84
CA ALA A 155 24.21 -4.82 -7.28
C ALA A 155 23.70 -3.60 -6.48
N ALA A 156 22.55 -3.74 -5.78
CA ALA A 156 21.99 -2.72 -4.90
C ALA A 156 22.49 -2.79 -3.45
N ALA A 157 23.41 -3.70 -3.10
CA ALA A 157 23.79 -3.96 -1.70
C ALA A 157 24.37 -2.74 -0.96
N ARG A 158 24.90 -1.76 -1.69
CA ARG A 158 25.47 -0.51 -1.13
C ARG A 158 24.44 0.62 -0.98
N PHE A 159 23.20 0.42 -1.44
CA PHE A 159 22.17 1.43 -1.38
C PHE A 159 21.57 1.49 0.04
N ASP A 160 21.92 2.51 0.77
CA ASP A 160 21.46 2.81 2.13
C ASP A 160 20.80 4.19 2.23
N ASP A 161 20.44 4.60 3.45
CA ASP A 161 19.78 5.87 3.69
C ASP A 161 20.64 7.09 3.32
N ALA A 162 21.97 6.99 3.38
CA ALA A 162 22.89 8.06 3.00
C ALA A 162 23.00 8.23 1.48
N ALA A 163 22.76 7.15 0.73
CA ALA A 163 22.82 7.13 -0.73
C ALA A 163 21.56 7.65 -1.42
N ARG A 164 20.51 8.01 -0.68
CA ARG A 164 19.27 8.54 -1.26
C ARG A 164 19.49 9.90 -1.91
N GLN A 165 19.11 10.03 -3.17
CA GLN A 165 19.23 11.23 -4.00
C GLN A 165 17.89 11.87 -4.30
N SER A 166 16.83 11.06 -4.34
CA SER A 166 15.47 11.48 -4.68
C SER A 166 14.46 10.72 -3.87
N ALA A 167 13.34 11.35 -3.58
CA ALA A 167 12.17 10.74 -2.96
C ALA A 167 10.90 11.26 -3.60
N VAL A 168 9.94 10.37 -3.83
CA VAL A 168 8.61 10.69 -4.34
C VAL A 168 7.56 9.96 -3.54
N ALA A 169 6.35 10.55 -3.48
CA ALA A 169 5.18 9.98 -2.84
C ALA A 169 3.99 10.06 -3.80
N GLU A 170 3.36 8.93 -4.02
CA GLU A 170 2.13 8.80 -4.81
C GLU A 170 1.05 8.16 -3.95
N SER A 171 -0.19 8.61 -4.07
CA SER A 171 -1.31 8.06 -3.31
C SER A 171 -2.54 7.84 -4.16
N SER A 172 -3.22 6.72 -3.94
CA SER A 172 -4.51 6.43 -4.54
C SER A 172 -5.29 5.43 -3.69
N GLY A 173 -6.57 5.71 -3.46
CA GLY A 173 -7.38 4.89 -2.58
C GLY A 173 -6.74 4.81 -1.18
N PRO A 174 -6.72 3.63 -0.53
CA PRO A 174 -6.17 3.45 0.81
C PRO A 174 -4.64 3.23 0.82
N TYR A 175 -3.95 3.45 -0.29
CA TYR A 175 -2.51 3.17 -0.43
C TYR A 175 -1.69 4.43 -0.70
N VAL A 176 -0.48 4.42 -0.16
CA VAL A 176 0.59 5.35 -0.52
C VAL A 176 1.80 4.53 -0.96
N VAL A 177 2.41 4.91 -2.05
CA VAL A 177 3.69 4.37 -2.48
C VAL A 177 4.74 5.47 -2.36
N LEU A 178 5.76 5.20 -1.55
CA LEU A 178 6.94 6.03 -1.47
C LEU A 178 8.05 5.35 -2.28
N THR A 179 8.80 6.12 -3.04
CA THR A 179 9.98 5.61 -3.72
C THR A 179 11.16 6.51 -3.44
N VAL A 180 12.27 5.93 -3.00
CA VAL A 180 13.56 6.60 -2.89
C VAL A 180 14.50 6.03 -3.92
N ALA A 181 15.32 6.89 -4.53
CA ALA A 181 16.26 6.50 -5.56
C ALA A 181 17.65 7.05 -5.27
N GLY A 182 18.67 6.35 -5.79
CA GLY A 182 20.07 6.75 -5.73
C GLY A 182 20.95 5.88 -6.62
N TYR A 183 22.23 6.12 -6.56
CA TYR A 183 23.19 5.34 -7.35
C TYR A 183 23.50 3.98 -6.72
N ALA A 184 23.69 2.97 -7.56
CA ALA A 184 23.96 1.59 -7.12
C ALA A 184 25.30 1.44 -6.38
N ASP A 185 26.25 2.32 -6.65
CA ASP A 185 27.55 2.33 -5.94
C ASP A 185 27.46 2.86 -4.50
N GLY A 186 26.29 3.37 -4.08
CA GLY A 186 26.06 3.84 -2.72
C GLY A 186 26.61 5.23 -2.43
N ARG A 187 27.02 6.00 -3.46
CA ARG A 187 27.55 7.36 -3.23
C ARG A 187 26.48 8.26 -2.62
N PRO A 188 26.81 9.01 -1.55
CA PRO A 188 25.86 9.92 -0.94
C PRO A 188 25.59 11.15 -1.82
N ALA A 189 24.47 11.84 -1.60
CA ALA A 189 24.09 13.05 -2.34
C ALA A 189 25.19 14.12 -2.33
N SER A 190 25.88 14.29 -1.21
CA SER A 190 26.99 15.23 -1.05
C SER A 190 28.20 14.91 -1.94
N ALA A 191 28.36 13.67 -2.39
CA ALA A 191 29.49 13.24 -3.22
C ALA A 191 29.19 13.24 -4.73
N THR A 192 27.97 13.60 -5.14
CA THR A 192 27.56 13.50 -6.55
C THR A 192 27.89 14.72 -7.39
N GLY A 193 28.34 15.81 -6.77
CA GLY A 193 28.62 17.06 -7.49
C GLY A 193 27.32 17.68 -8.04
N GLU A 194 27.24 17.86 -9.37
CA GLU A 194 26.04 18.40 -10.00
C GLU A 194 24.85 17.45 -9.84
N HIS A 195 23.77 17.96 -9.23
CA HIS A 195 22.53 17.22 -9.07
C HIS A 195 21.80 17.09 -10.41
N ARG A 196 21.52 15.86 -10.85
CA ARG A 196 20.79 15.54 -12.09
C ARG A 196 19.44 14.88 -11.78
N PRO A 197 18.40 15.66 -11.49
CA PRO A 197 17.10 15.09 -11.07
C PRO A 197 16.47 14.20 -12.14
N SER A 198 16.75 14.42 -13.42
CA SER A 198 16.22 13.60 -14.53
C SER A 198 16.64 12.12 -14.45
N VAL A 199 17.81 11.81 -13.88
CA VAL A 199 18.28 10.43 -13.69
C VAL A 199 17.34 9.64 -12.78
N PHE A 200 16.70 10.31 -11.83
CA PHE A 200 15.80 9.71 -10.85
C PHE A 200 14.31 9.89 -11.20
N ALA A 201 13.97 10.54 -12.33
CA ALA A 201 12.60 10.73 -12.79
C ALA A 201 11.77 9.43 -12.88
N PRO A 202 12.36 8.25 -13.20
CA PRO A 202 11.62 6.99 -13.16
C PRO A 202 11.01 6.63 -11.81
N ALA A 203 11.50 7.19 -10.69
CA ALA A 203 10.97 6.87 -9.36
C ALA A 203 9.45 7.11 -9.22
N SER A 204 8.92 8.19 -9.79
CA SER A 204 7.47 8.48 -9.80
C SER A 204 6.72 7.48 -10.68
N GLN A 205 7.25 7.13 -11.85
CA GLN A 205 6.62 6.17 -12.74
C GLN A 205 6.53 4.78 -12.08
N LEU A 206 7.61 4.33 -11.41
CA LEU A 206 7.63 3.06 -10.68
C LEU A 206 6.63 3.06 -9.51
N ALA A 207 6.49 4.20 -8.81
CA ALA A 207 5.47 4.36 -7.78
C ALA A 207 4.06 4.20 -8.36
N GLY A 208 3.77 4.85 -9.48
CA GLY A 208 2.49 4.75 -10.19
C GLY A 208 2.18 3.33 -10.67
N GLU A 209 3.16 2.63 -11.23
CA GLU A 209 3.03 1.23 -11.69
C GLU A 209 2.67 0.27 -10.54
N LEU A 210 3.20 0.49 -9.34
CA LEU A 210 2.85 -0.28 -8.15
C LEU A 210 1.47 0.11 -7.60
N LEU A 211 1.16 1.40 -7.62
CA LEU A 211 -0.05 1.94 -7.02
C LEU A 211 -1.32 1.60 -7.83
N ALA A 212 -1.23 1.64 -9.16
CA ALA A 212 -2.37 1.44 -10.05
C ALA A 212 -3.10 0.10 -9.82
N PRO A 213 -2.45 -1.07 -9.78
CA PRO A 213 -3.14 -2.32 -9.50
C PRO A 213 -3.66 -2.41 -8.06
N LEU A 214 -2.94 -1.82 -7.07
CA LEU A 214 -3.33 -1.83 -5.66
C LEU A 214 -4.60 -1.01 -5.39
N SER A 215 -4.79 0.10 -6.07
CA SER A 215 -5.92 1.02 -5.87
C SER A 215 -7.09 0.79 -6.83
N ARG A 216 -6.92 -0.07 -7.86
CA ARG A 216 -7.97 -0.30 -8.87
C ARG A 216 -9.27 -0.75 -8.21
N PRO A 217 -10.39 -0.10 -8.49
CA PRO A 217 -11.70 -0.54 -8.01
C PRO A 217 -12.01 -1.98 -8.39
N VAL A 218 -12.82 -2.64 -7.59
CA VAL A 218 -13.31 -4.00 -7.84
C VAL A 218 -14.82 -4.00 -7.80
N THR A 219 -15.44 -4.80 -8.68
CA THR A 219 -16.86 -5.11 -8.60
C THR A 219 -17.02 -6.35 -7.75
N VAL A 220 -17.87 -6.27 -6.74
CA VAL A 220 -18.15 -7.37 -5.80
C VAL A 220 -19.43 -8.06 -6.23
N ASP A 221 -19.35 -9.37 -6.42
CA ASP A 221 -20.51 -10.24 -6.60
C ASP A 221 -20.85 -10.93 -5.29
N CYS A 222 -21.81 -10.35 -4.54
CA CYS A 222 -22.24 -10.88 -3.25
C CYS A 222 -23.01 -12.21 -3.36
N ALA A 223 -23.31 -12.71 -4.55
CA ALA A 223 -23.85 -14.04 -4.75
C ALA A 223 -22.74 -15.12 -4.76
N SER A 224 -21.50 -14.73 -4.96
CA SER A 224 -20.36 -15.63 -4.95
C SER A 224 -19.83 -15.82 -3.53
N ARG A 225 -19.34 -17.05 -3.22
CA ARG A 225 -18.76 -17.37 -1.91
C ARG A 225 -17.41 -16.68 -1.65
N GLU A 226 -16.88 -15.98 -2.64
CA GLU A 226 -15.59 -15.28 -2.54
C GLU A 226 -15.72 -13.92 -1.82
N TRP A 227 -16.96 -13.43 -1.59
CA TRP A 227 -17.21 -12.11 -1.05
C TRP A 227 -18.06 -12.17 0.21
N GLU A 228 -17.59 -11.49 1.23
CA GLU A 228 -18.37 -11.20 2.44
C GLU A 228 -19.07 -9.85 2.24
N CYS A 229 -20.35 -9.86 1.96
CA CYS A 229 -21.21 -8.72 1.91
C CYS A 229 -22.12 -8.74 3.16
#